data_a2e870d4a4cd8f83132414ccb99f37e7
#
_entry.id   a2e870d4a4cd8f83132414ccb99f37e7
#
_cell.length_a   1.000
_cell.length_b   1.000
_cell.length_c   1.000
_cell.angle_alpha   90.00
_cell.angle_beta   90.00
_cell.angle_gamma   90.00
#
_symmetry.space_group_name_H-M   'P 1'
#
loop_
_entity.id
_entity.type
_entity.pdbx_description
1 polymer ?
#
loop_
_entity_poly.entity_id
_entity_poly.type
_entity_poly.pdbx_seq_one_letter_code
_entity_poly.pdbx_strand_id
1 'polypeptide(L)'
;MKTKALIFFFIISISSCFAKKLPEKTITINKSDGTTITVKAEMAIKPEERNFGYMKRKNIPEGTGMLFVFEADQILSFWMKDTPHPLSIAYIDSKGRIRDIFDMTPYSLSSIQSTVSVRYA
;
A
#
# COMPACT_ATOMS: atom_id res chain seq x y z
N MET A 1 -37.07 39.35 31.26
CA MET A 1 -36.65 38.84 29.94
C MET A 1 -35.51 37.82 30.14
N LYS A 2 -35.82 36.56 29.91
CA LYS A 2 -34.80 35.52 29.98
C LYS A 2 -34.17 35.39 28.61
N THR A 3 -32.92 35.82 28.46
CA THR A 3 -32.09 35.54 27.29
C THR A 3 -31.70 34.07 27.28
N LYS A 4 -32.25 33.32 26.35
CA LYS A 4 -31.78 31.96 26.11
C LYS A 4 -30.44 32.05 25.37
N ALA A 5 -29.36 31.73 26.08
CA ALA A 5 -28.08 31.55 25.43
C ALA A 5 -28.16 30.26 24.56
N LEU A 6 -28.13 30.45 23.26
CA LEU A 6 -27.99 29.35 22.32
C LEU A 6 -26.53 28.93 22.35
N ILE A 7 -26.23 27.84 23.03
CA ILE A 7 -24.89 27.25 22.98
C ILE A 7 -24.80 26.45 21.66
N PHE A 8 -24.17 27.03 20.67
CA PHE A 8 -23.75 26.28 19.48
C PHE A 8 -22.62 25.37 19.86
N PHE A 9 -22.86 24.09 20.00
CA PHE A 9 -21.83 23.08 20.02
C PHE A 9 -21.31 22.95 18.58
N PHE A 10 -20.18 23.58 18.31
CA PHE A 10 -19.38 23.28 17.13
C PHE A 10 -18.74 21.92 17.36
N ILE A 11 -19.36 20.86 16.82
CA ILE A 11 -18.69 19.57 16.72
C ILE A 11 -17.64 19.74 15.63
N ILE A 12 -16.40 20.08 16.04
CA ILE A 12 -15.27 19.96 15.16
C ILE A 12 -15.11 18.46 14.95
N SER A 13 -15.67 17.98 13.84
CA SER A 13 -15.33 16.67 13.33
C SER A 13 -13.84 16.72 12.99
N ILE A 14 -13.00 16.32 13.93
CA ILE A 14 -11.61 16.04 13.63
C ILE A 14 -11.65 14.81 12.77
N SER A 15 -11.71 15.03 11.46
CA SER A 15 -11.42 14.01 10.48
C SER A 15 -9.95 13.67 10.69
N SER A 16 -9.68 12.72 11.58
CA SER A 16 -8.35 12.18 11.74
C SER A 16 -8.00 11.52 10.41
N CYS A 17 -7.06 12.13 9.69
CA CYS A 17 -6.45 11.57 8.49
C CYS A 17 -5.55 10.39 8.86
N PHE A 18 -6.09 9.39 9.55
CA PHE A 18 -5.41 8.11 9.66
C PHE A 18 -5.59 7.39 8.32
N ALA A 19 -4.45 6.99 7.72
CA ALA A 19 -4.48 6.10 6.58
C ALA A 19 -5.35 4.88 6.95
N LYS A 20 -6.49 4.74 6.29
CA LYS A 20 -7.43 3.65 6.55
C LYS A 20 -6.72 2.32 6.30
N LYS A 21 -6.63 1.48 7.32
CA LYS A 21 -6.09 0.14 7.19
C LYS A 21 -7.03 -0.71 6.33
N LEU A 22 -6.48 -1.28 5.26
CA LEU A 22 -7.23 -2.14 4.34
C LEU A 22 -7.40 -3.56 4.89
N PRO A 23 -8.34 -4.35 4.37
CA PRO A 23 -8.46 -5.75 4.72
C PRO A 23 -7.16 -6.50 4.48
N GLU A 24 -6.78 -7.39 5.39
CA GLU A 24 -5.56 -8.18 5.30
C GLU A 24 -5.84 -9.59 4.76
N LYS A 25 -4.88 -10.11 4.01
CA LYS A 25 -4.84 -11.48 3.55
C LYS A 25 -3.44 -12.05 3.74
N THR A 26 -3.33 -13.30 4.17
CA THR A 26 -2.04 -13.98 4.24
C THR A 26 -1.64 -14.47 2.86
N ILE A 27 -0.46 -14.07 2.42
CA ILE A 27 0.14 -14.47 1.15
C ILE A 27 1.32 -15.38 1.44
N THR A 28 1.42 -16.48 0.72
CA THR A 28 2.56 -17.40 0.79
C THR A 28 3.45 -17.21 -0.42
N ILE A 29 4.73 -16.97 -0.18
CA ILE A 29 5.76 -16.85 -1.23
C ILE A 29 6.61 -18.11 -1.19
N ASN A 30 6.64 -18.85 -2.30
CA ASN A 30 7.49 -20.02 -2.45
C ASN A 30 8.85 -19.60 -3.00
N LYS A 31 9.91 -19.95 -2.29
CA LYS A 31 11.28 -19.71 -2.75
C LYS A 31 11.77 -20.85 -3.64
N SER A 32 12.81 -20.57 -4.44
CA SER A 32 13.44 -21.57 -5.32
C SER A 32 14.11 -22.72 -4.56
N ASP A 33 14.47 -22.51 -3.28
CA ASP A 33 15.08 -23.54 -2.42
C ASP A 33 14.04 -24.47 -1.76
N GLY A 34 12.74 -24.31 -2.07
CA GLY A 34 11.63 -25.09 -1.51
C GLY A 34 11.10 -24.56 -0.18
N THR A 35 11.70 -23.54 0.40
CA THR A 35 11.18 -22.88 1.60
C THR A 35 10.09 -21.85 1.25
N THR A 36 9.26 -21.49 2.23
CA THR A 36 8.18 -20.53 2.08
C THR A 36 8.32 -19.38 3.06
N ILE A 37 7.81 -18.22 2.63
CA ILE A 37 7.64 -17.04 3.49
C ILE A 37 6.16 -16.68 3.48
N THR A 38 5.62 -16.29 4.62
CA THR A 38 4.26 -15.76 4.72
C THR A 38 4.31 -14.26 4.98
N VAL A 39 3.43 -13.53 4.32
CA VAL A 39 3.27 -12.07 4.46
C VAL A 39 1.81 -11.79 4.76
N LYS A 40 1.55 -11.01 5.81
CA LYS A 40 0.22 -10.44 6.02
C LYS A 40 0.11 -9.18 5.16
N ALA A 41 -0.64 -9.27 4.08
CA ALA A 41 -0.77 -8.19 3.12
C ALA A 41 -2.11 -7.49 3.22
N GLU A 42 -2.07 -6.17 3.33
CA GLU A 42 -3.24 -5.35 3.08
C GLU A 42 -3.56 -5.36 1.58
N MET A 43 -4.84 -5.43 1.24
CA MET A 43 -5.28 -5.56 -0.15
C MET A 43 -5.67 -4.20 -0.72
N ALA A 44 -4.83 -3.64 -1.59
CA ALA A 44 -5.10 -2.40 -2.32
C ALA A 44 -5.65 -2.74 -3.70
N ILE A 45 -6.98 -2.75 -3.84
CA ILE A 45 -7.69 -3.21 -5.04
C ILE A 45 -8.31 -2.04 -5.78
N LYS A 46 -8.96 -1.11 -5.08
CA LYS A 46 -9.58 0.06 -5.70
C LYS A 46 -8.52 1.08 -6.15
N PRO A 47 -8.79 1.85 -7.21
CA PRO A 47 -7.82 2.86 -7.69
C PRO A 47 -7.33 3.81 -6.61
N GLU A 48 -8.19 4.33 -5.76
CA GLU A 48 -7.81 5.22 -4.65
C GLU A 48 -6.96 4.53 -3.60
N GLU A 49 -7.18 3.25 -3.34
CA GLU A 49 -6.38 2.44 -2.43
C GLU A 49 -4.97 2.22 -2.98
N ARG A 50 -4.87 1.89 -4.27
CA ARG A 50 -3.59 1.71 -4.96
C ARG A 50 -2.79 3.02 -5.03
N ASN A 51 -3.47 4.12 -5.29
CA ASN A 51 -2.82 5.44 -5.38
C ASN A 51 -2.28 5.92 -4.04
N PHE A 52 -2.99 5.64 -2.96
CA PHE A 52 -2.55 6.01 -1.62
C PHE A 52 -1.42 5.10 -1.11
N GLY A 53 -1.56 3.80 -1.28
CA GLY A 53 -0.56 2.81 -0.84
C GLY A 53 -0.15 2.99 0.62
N TYR A 54 1.16 3.06 0.84
CA TYR A 54 1.76 3.27 2.16
C TYR A 54 2.07 4.72 2.51
N MET A 55 1.50 5.68 1.80
CA MET A 55 1.73 7.09 2.11
C MET A 55 1.46 7.41 3.57
N LYS A 56 2.31 8.23 4.17
CA LYS A 56 2.23 8.73 5.56
C LYS A 56 2.36 7.66 6.66
N ARG A 57 2.71 6.43 6.32
CA ARG A 57 2.96 5.40 7.33
C ARG A 57 4.43 5.37 7.70
N LYS A 58 4.72 5.66 8.97
CA LYS A 58 6.09 5.65 9.51
C LYS A 58 6.52 4.26 9.97
N ASN A 59 5.57 3.45 10.42
CA ASN A 59 5.82 2.13 10.98
C ASN A 59 5.09 1.06 10.18
N ILE A 60 5.87 0.19 9.55
CA ILE A 60 5.37 -0.98 8.83
C ILE A 60 6.04 -2.20 9.50
N PRO A 61 5.29 -3.00 10.27
CA PRO A 61 5.87 -4.15 10.96
C PRO A 61 6.47 -5.16 9.99
N GLU A 62 7.54 -5.83 10.39
CA GLU A 62 8.10 -6.94 9.62
C GLU A 62 7.07 -8.05 9.42
N GLY A 63 7.18 -8.75 8.30
CA GLY A 63 6.23 -9.80 7.93
C GLY A 63 4.88 -9.28 7.42
N THR A 64 4.74 -7.97 7.29
CA THR A 64 3.55 -7.32 6.71
C THR A 64 3.89 -6.66 5.38
N GLY A 65 2.88 -6.46 4.57
CA GLY A 65 3.03 -5.84 3.26
C GLY A 65 1.70 -5.32 2.74
N MET A 66 1.72 -4.84 1.52
CA MET A 66 0.52 -4.43 0.79
C MET A 66 0.57 -5.05 -0.59
N LEU A 67 -0.51 -5.71 -0.97
CA LEU A 67 -0.66 -6.27 -2.31
C LEU A 67 -1.54 -5.34 -3.13
N PHE A 68 -0.98 -4.82 -4.20
CA PHE A 68 -1.67 -4.01 -5.20
C PHE A 68 -2.21 -4.95 -6.29
N VAL A 69 -3.52 -4.93 -6.50
CA VAL A 69 -4.21 -5.79 -7.46
C VAL A 69 -4.75 -4.93 -8.61
N PHE A 70 -4.32 -5.23 -9.82
CA PHE A 70 -4.75 -4.52 -11.03
C PHE A 70 -5.66 -5.41 -11.88
N GLU A 71 -6.52 -4.78 -12.70
CA GLU A 71 -7.52 -5.49 -13.50
C GLU A 71 -6.94 -6.14 -14.76
N ALA A 72 -5.77 -5.66 -15.21
CA ALA A 72 -5.15 -6.13 -16.45
C ALA A 72 -3.63 -6.18 -16.32
N ASP A 73 -3.00 -7.04 -17.13
CA ASP A 73 -1.55 -7.09 -17.23
C ASP A 73 -1.04 -5.82 -17.91
N GLN A 74 -0.05 -5.18 -17.30
CA GLN A 74 0.54 -3.93 -17.78
C GLN A 74 1.91 -3.70 -17.17
N ILE A 75 2.69 -2.80 -17.74
CA ILE A 75 3.87 -2.27 -17.09
C ILE A 75 3.40 -1.41 -15.92
N LEU A 76 3.76 -1.80 -14.71
CA LEU A 76 3.44 -1.06 -13.50
C LEU A 76 4.59 -0.13 -13.12
N SER A 77 4.24 0.99 -12.52
CA SER A 77 5.19 2.02 -12.09
C SER A 77 4.79 2.52 -10.71
N PHE A 78 5.73 2.53 -9.78
CA PHE A 78 5.52 2.96 -8.40
C PHE A 78 6.58 3.96 -7.98
N TRP A 79 6.21 4.86 -7.10
CA TRP A 79 7.10 5.81 -6.45
C TRP A 79 6.95 5.77 -4.93
N MET A 80 7.77 6.54 -4.23
CA MET A 80 7.77 6.64 -2.77
C MET A 80 7.31 8.01 -2.27
N LYS A 81 6.45 8.68 -3.04
CA LYS A 81 5.89 9.95 -2.62
C LYS A 81 5.20 9.82 -1.26
N ASP A 82 5.51 10.75 -0.35
CA ASP A 82 4.94 10.79 1.01
C ASP A 82 5.06 9.46 1.78
N THR A 83 6.00 8.62 1.40
CA THR A 83 6.21 7.30 2.00
C THR A 83 7.53 7.30 2.78
N PRO A 84 7.46 7.44 4.11
CA PRO A 84 8.66 7.62 4.94
C PRO A 84 9.40 6.33 5.27
N HIS A 85 8.75 5.18 5.20
CA HIS A 85 9.34 3.89 5.52
C HIS A 85 10.04 3.29 4.30
N PRO A 86 11.29 2.80 4.41
CA PRO A 86 11.95 2.10 3.32
C PRO A 86 11.20 0.81 2.99
N LEU A 87 11.06 0.53 1.69
CA LEU A 87 10.31 -0.62 1.17
C LEU A 87 11.11 -1.32 0.08
N SER A 88 10.76 -2.57 -0.17
CA SER A 88 11.06 -3.27 -1.41
C SER A 88 9.76 -3.53 -2.16
N ILE A 89 9.82 -3.51 -3.48
CA ILE A 89 8.68 -3.85 -4.34
C ILE A 89 8.96 -5.12 -5.12
N ALA A 90 7.99 -6.02 -5.14
CA ALA A 90 8.00 -7.19 -6.00
C ALA A 90 6.92 -7.02 -7.07
N TYR A 91 7.28 -7.16 -8.33
CA TYR A 91 6.34 -7.18 -9.45
C TYR A 91 6.00 -8.62 -9.81
N ILE A 92 4.72 -8.93 -9.84
CA ILE A 92 4.19 -10.30 -9.94
C ILE A 92 3.29 -10.41 -11.16
N ASP A 93 3.55 -11.41 -12.01
CA ASP A 93 2.75 -11.66 -13.20
C ASP A 93 1.39 -12.31 -12.86
N SER A 94 0.53 -12.46 -13.87
CA SER A 94 -0.81 -13.06 -13.72
C SER A 94 -0.80 -14.52 -13.29
N LYS A 95 0.34 -15.21 -13.43
CA LYS A 95 0.54 -16.59 -12.97
C LYS A 95 1.04 -16.69 -11.53
N GLY A 96 1.23 -15.55 -10.87
CA GLY A 96 1.73 -15.48 -9.51
C GLY A 96 3.24 -15.59 -9.37
N ARG A 97 4.00 -15.38 -10.46
CA ARG A 97 5.47 -15.41 -10.43
C ARG A 97 6.02 -14.02 -10.18
N ILE A 98 6.95 -13.91 -9.23
CA ILE A 98 7.71 -12.68 -9.02
C ILE A 98 8.69 -12.54 -10.20
N ARG A 99 8.59 -11.41 -10.91
CA ARG A 99 9.41 -11.13 -12.09
C ARG A 99 10.53 -10.14 -11.81
N ASP A 100 10.28 -9.18 -10.92
CA ASP A 100 11.23 -8.15 -10.49
C ASP A 100 11.14 -7.93 -9.00
N ILE A 101 12.26 -7.60 -8.36
CA ILE A 101 12.30 -7.09 -6.99
C ILE A 101 13.27 -5.90 -6.97
N PHE A 102 12.82 -4.76 -6.45
CA PHE A 102 13.62 -3.54 -6.33
C PHE A 102 13.53 -2.95 -4.93
N ASP A 103 14.62 -2.39 -4.45
CA ASP A 103 14.61 -1.55 -3.26
C ASP A 103 14.11 -0.15 -3.61
N MET A 104 13.32 0.42 -2.70
CA MET A 104 12.70 1.72 -2.88
C MET A 104 13.14 2.68 -1.77
N THR A 105 13.64 3.84 -2.17
CA THR A 105 14.12 4.87 -1.25
C THR A 105 12.96 5.72 -0.74
N PRO A 106 12.85 5.94 0.59
CA PRO A 106 11.84 6.82 1.18
C PRO A 106 11.79 8.18 0.50
N TYR A 107 10.59 8.70 0.30
CA TYR A 107 10.28 10.00 -0.29
C TYR A 107 10.73 10.20 -1.75
N SER A 108 11.32 9.22 -2.40
CA SER A 108 11.73 9.35 -3.79
C SER A 108 10.53 9.56 -4.71
N LEU A 109 10.63 10.53 -5.59
CA LEU A 109 9.64 10.82 -6.63
C LEU A 109 9.97 10.12 -7.95
N SER A 110 11.12 9.45 -8.02
CA SER A 110 11.50 8.63 -9.17
C SER A 110 10.64 7.37 -9.21
N SER A 111 10.03 7.12 -10.36
CA SER A 111 9.25 5.91 -10.58
C SER A 111 10.14 4.71 -10.87
N ILE A 112 9.80 3.56 -10.29
CA ILE A 112 10.42 2.27 -10.58
C ILE A 112 9.40 1.45 -11.34
N GLN A 113 9.76 1.05 -12.56
CA GLN A 113 8.86 0.30 -13.45
C GLN A 113 9.17 -1.19 -13.42
N SER A 114 8.15 -2.01 -13.63
CA SER A 114 8.35 -3.43 -13.95
C SER A 114 9.03 -3.57 -15.31
N THR A 115 9.88 -4.59 -15.46
CA THR A 115 10.56 -4.87 -16.74
C THR A 115 9.68 -5.62 -17.73
N VAL A 116 8.60 -6.21 -17.24
CA VAL A 116 7.60 -6.96 -18.03
C VAL A 116 6.20 -6.59 -17.58
N SER A 117 5.21 -6.96 -18.38
CA SER A 117 3.80 -6.82 -17.97
C SER A 117 3.49 -7.71 -16.78
N VAL A 118 2.89 -7.12 -15.77
CA VAL A 118 2.54 -7.79 -14.51
C VAL A 118 1.12 -7.41 -14.08
N ARG A 119 0.60 -8.17 -13.14
CA ARG A 119 -0.76 -8.00 -12.61
C ARG A 119 -0.77 -7.46 -11.19
N TYR A 120 0.27 -7.75 -10.42
CA TYR A 120 0.35 -7.46 -8.99
C TYR A 120 1.69 -6.82 -8.62
N ALA A 121 1.68 -6.10 -7.52
CA ALA A 121 2.89 -5.57 -6.89
C ALA A 121 2.79 -5.67 -5.37
#